data_83e93affa51f9c8b45e3d14ea1601790
#
_entry.id   83e93affa51f9c8b45e3d14ea1601790
#
_cell.length_a   1.000
_cell.length_b   1.000
_cell.length_c   1.000
_cell.angle_alpha   90.00
_cell.angle_beta   90.00
_cell.angle_gamma   90.00
#
_symmetry.space_group_name_H-M   'P 1'
#
loop_
_entity.id
_entity.type
_entity.pdbx_description
1 polymer ?
#
loop_
_entity_poly.entity_id
_entity_poly.type
_entity_poly.pdbx_seq_one_letter_code
_entity_poly.pdbx_strand_id
1 'polypeptide(L)'
;ENKAITRLDILNEIKSILILNNMSYSDEKRQELQQMAVKSVIKRNIKEIEIDKNDFLEFSQTDLNFHLNRLASNANMDLATLKNICISNGLDFSIIENQMKIELLWNSLIFHLYRNKVSVNLGEIDKQLKLNQNKKEFNEYLISEIVVKAVEKDKLESMIKDIKKKIEIEGFKNVAMKLSISESAMSGGDLGWLNENKLAEKFRLILSNTPIGSLSKPILLNK
;
A
#
# COMPACT_ATOMS: atom_id res chain seq x y z
N GLU A 1 33.55 -14.41 -6.37
CA GLU A 1 32.50 -13.46 -6.00
C GLU A 1 31.51 -13.15 -7.14
N ASN A 2 31.56 -13.90 -8.24
CA ASN A 2 30.59 -13.79 -9.32
C ASN A 2 29.56 -14.92 -9.19
N LYS A 3 28.38 -14.64 -8.62
CA LYS A 3 27.28 -15.59 -8.60
C LYS A 3 26.60 -15.57 -9.96
N ALA A 4 26.71 -16.68 -10.70
CA ALA A 4 26.08 -16.79 -12.03
C ALA A 4 24.56 -16.83 -11.88
N ILE A 5 23.87 -16.08 -12.73
CA ILE A 5 22.41 -16.12 -12.83
C ILE A 5 22.05 -17.02 -14.00
N THR A 6 21.32 -18.08 -13.72
CA THR A 6 20.91 -19.05 -14.72
C THR A 6 19.51 -18.77 -15.27
N ARG A 7 19.20 -19.39 -16.42
CA ARG A 7 17.83 -19.34 -16.94
C ARG A 7 16.82 -19.95 -15.97
N LEU A 8 17.24 -20.97 -15.21
CA LEU A 8 16.37 -21.61 -14.22
C LEU A 8 16.03 -20.67 -13.07
N ASP A 9 16.99 -19.85 -12.60
CA ASP A 9 16.74 -18.85 -11.56
C ASP A 9 15.67 -17.85 -12.00
N ILE A 10 15.74 -17.40 -13.27
CA ILE A 10 14.74 -16.48 -13.82
C ILE A 10 13.36 -17.15 -13.94
N LEU A 11 13.31 -18.41 -14.39
CA LEU A 11 12.04 -19.15 -14.48
C LEU A 11 11.40 -19.37 -13.11
N ASN A 12 12.19 -19.73 -12.11
CA ASN A 12 11.73 -19.94 -10.75
C ASN A 12 11.25 -18.60 -10.14
N GLU A 13 11.93 -17.50 -10.43
CA GLU A 13 11.51 -16.18 -10.00
C GLU A 13 10.17 -15.76 -10.61
N ILE A 14 9.97 -16.00 -11.92
CA ILE A 14 8.69 -15.74 -12.58
C ILE A 14 7.57 -16.55 -11.92
N LYS A 15 7.80 -17.85 -11.65
CA LYS A 15 6.83 -18.69 -10.94
C LYS A 15 6.51 -18.13 -9.55
N SER A 16 7.54 -17.74 -8.79
CA SER A 16 7.36 -17.12 -7.47
C SER A 16 6.50 -15.84 -7.55
N ILE A 17 6.78 -14.95 -8.50
CA ILE A 17 6.02 -13.72 -8.72
C ILE A 17 4.56 -14.03 -9.02
N LEU A 18 4.28 -14.98 -9.93
CA LEU A 18 2.91 -15.34 -10.31
C LEU A 18 2.14 -15.93 -9.13
N ILE A 19 2.74 -16.86 -8.40
CA ILE A 19 2.10 -17.55 -7.26
C ILE A 19 1.81 -16.56 -6.13
N LEU A 20 2.80 -15.76 -5.73
CA LEU A 20 2.67 -14.85 -4.58
C LEU A 20 1.73 -13.68 -4.84
N ASN A 21 1.54 -13.29 -6.11
CA ASN A 21 0.60 -12.23 -6.49
C ASN A 21 -0.73 -12.76 -7.04
N ASN A 22 -0.95 -14.07 -6.96
CA ASN A 22 -2.14 -14.73 -7.50
C ASN A 22 -2.43 -14.35 -8.97
N MET A 23 -1.37 -14.31 -9.77
CA MET A 23 -1.42 -13.91 -11.18
C MET A 23 -1.32 -15.11 -12.10
N SER A 24 -2.04 -15.05 -13.21
CA SER A 24 -1.89 -16.02 -14.31
C SER A 24 -0.86 -15.51 -15.32
N TYR A 25 -0.11 -16.46 -15.88
CA TYR A 25 0.81 -16.16 -16.99
C TYR A 25 0.01 -15.76 -18.24
N SER A 26 0.45 -14.72 -18.95
CA SER A 26 0.00 -14.40 -20.31
C SER A 26 1.21 -13.99 -21.17
N ASP A 27 1.15 -14.30 -22.45
CA ASP A 27 2.23 -13.96 -23.38
C ASP A 27 2.43 -12.45 -23.52
N GLU A 28 1.37 -11.67 -23.38
CA GLU A 28 1.43 -10.20 -23.40
C GLU A 28 2.30 -9.63 -22.26
N LYS A 29 2.27 -10.27 -21.09
CA LYS A 29 3.06 -9.86 -19.91
C LYS A 29 4.43 -10.52 -19.83
N ARG A 30 4.76 -11.38 -20.76
CA ARG A 30 6.01 -12.17 -20.74
C ARG A 30 7.25 -11.29 -20.57
N GLN A 31 7.35 -10.24 -21.38
CA GLN A 31 8.53 -9.36 -21.36
C GLN A 31 8.63 -8.60 -20.03
N GLU A 32 7.52 -8.12 -19.51
CA GLU A 32 7.45 -7.43 -18.22
C GLU A 32 7.85 -8.36 -17.07
N LEU A 33 7.25 -9.54 -17.00
CA LEU A 33 7.58 -10.58 -16.00
C LEU A 33 9.05 -10.96 -16.03
N GLN A 34 9.62 -11.12 -17.24
CA GLN A 34 11.05 -11.44 -17.39
C GLN A 34 11.93 -10.31 -16.87
N GLN A 35 11.62 -9.05 -17.16
CA GLN A 35 12.36 -7.90 -16.66
C GLN A 35 12.27 -7.79 -15.13
N MET A 36 11.08 -7.99 -14.56
CA MET A 36 10.88 -8.01 -13.12
C MET A 36 11.70 -9.11 -12.45
N ALA A 37 11.64 -10.33 -12.99
CA ALA A 37 12.37 -11.48 -12.47
C ALA A 37 13.89 -11.27 -12.52
N VAL A 38 14.43 -10.78 -13.63
CA VAL A 38 15.86 -10.46 -13.76
C VAL A 38 16.30 -9.45 -12.72
N LYS A 39 15.55 -8.34 -12.56
CA LYS A 39 15.85 -7.30 -11.55
C LYS A 39 15.81 -7.89 -10.13
N SER A 40 14.82 -8.72 -9.83
CA SER A 40 14.64 -9.34 -8.52
C SER A 40 15.81 -10.28 -8.19
N VAL A 41 16.18 -11.18 -9.12
CA VAL A 41 17.30 -12.12 -8.92
C VAL A 41 18.62 -11.37 -8.76
N ILE A 42 18.89 -10.34 -9.57
CA ILE A 42 20.12 -9.52 -9.44
C ILE A 42 20.15 -8.86 -8.06
N LYS A 43 19.05 -8.21 -7.64
CA LYS A 43 18.97 -7.55 -6.34
C LYS A 43 19.21 -8.53 -5.19
N ARG A 44 18.65 -9.74 -5.26
CA ARG A 44 18.82 -10.78 -4.27
C ARG A 44 20.27 -11.29 -4.22
N ASN A 45 20.89 -11.54 -5.35
CA ASN A 45 22.28 -11.96 -5.40
C ASN A 45 23.23 -10.90 -4.81
N ILE A 46 22.98 -9.61 -5.06
CA ILE A 46 23.76 -8.52 -4.44
C ILE A 46 23.60 -8.54 -2.92
N LYS A 47 22.36 -8.71 -2.41
CA LYS A 47 22.11 -8.83 -0.97
C LYS A 47 22.87 -10.02 -0.36
N GLU A 48 22.77 -11.19 -1.00
CA GLU A 48 23.42 -12.42 -0.55
C GLU A 48 24.93 -12.28 -0.50
N ILE A 49 25.55 -11.72 -1.54
CA ILE A 49 27.00 -11.45 -1.57
C ILE A 49 27.41 -10.51 -0.41
N GLU A 50 26.56 -9.53 -0.08
CA GLU A 50 26.88 -8.62 1.01
C GLU A 50 26.64 -9.25 2.38
N ILE A 51 25.61 -10.10 2.52
CA ILE A 51 25.36 -10.88 3.72
C ILE A 51 26.54 -11.83 4.00
N ASP A 52 27.05 -12.53 2.98
CA ASP A 52 28.13 -13.49 3.10
C ASP A 52 29.47 -12.87 3.57
N LYS A 53 29.61 -11.56 3.51
CA LYS A 53 30.78 -10.83 4.06
C LYS A 53 30.68 -10.57 5.58
N ASN A 54 29.53 -10.88 6.18
CA ASN A 54 29.21 -10.49 7.55
C ASN A 54 28.84 -11.70 8.40
N ASP A 55 29.84 -12.37 8.98
CA ASP A 55 29.72 -13.61 9.76
C ASP A 55 28.96 -13.45 11.10
N PHE A 56 28.65 -12.22 11.50
CA PHE A 56 27.97 -11.94 12.78
C PHE A 56 26.43 -12.00 12.68
N LEU A 57 25.89 -12.26 11.49
CA LEU A 57 24.45 -12.30 11.30
C LEU A 57 23.86 -13.63 11.80
N GLU A 58 23.01 -13.55 12.77
CA GLU A 58 22.27 -14.71 13.30
C GLU A 58 20.95 -14.88 12.56
N PHE A 59 20.60 -16.13 12.33
CA PHE A 59 19.36 -16.54 11.66
C PHE A 59 18.43 -17.24 12.65
N SER A 60 17.17 -16.79 12.70
CA SER A 60 16.12 -17.38 13.52
C SER A 60 15.13 -18.17 12.66
N GLN A 61 15.05 -19.49 12.89
CA GLN A 61 14.05 -20.33 12.22
C GLN A 61 12.61 -19.96 12.62
N THR A 62 12.43 -19.50 13.85
CA THR A 62 11.10 -19.05 14.35
C THR A 62 10.64 -17.82 13.57
N ASP A 63 11.54 -16.87 13.34
CA ASP A 63 11.23 -15.66 12.56
C ASP A 63 10.94 -16.01 11.11
N LEU A 64 11.72 -16.92 10.51
CA LEU A 64 11.43 -17.40 9.15
C LEU A 64 10.02 -17.98 9.07
N ASN A 65 9.66 -18.87 9.97
CA ASN A 65 8.34 -19.50 9.97
C ASN A 65 7.22 -18.46 10.16
N PHE A 66 7.42 -17.47 11.03
CA PHE A 66 6.49 -16.36 11.20
C PHE A 66 6.29 -15.56 9.89
N HIS A 67 7.39 -15.21 9.22
CA HIS A 67 7.33 -14.45 7.97
C HIS A 67 6.77 -15.26 6.80
N LEU A 68 7.03 -16.57 6.73
CA LEU A 68 6.43 -17.44 5.72
C LEU A 68 4.91 -17.57 5.90
N ASN A 69 4.42 -17.71 7.14
CA ASN A 69 2.98 -17.70 7.41
C ASN A 69 2.35 -16.36 7.02
N ARG A 70 3.00 -15.26 7.32
CA ARG A 70 2.54 -13.93 6.93
C ARG A 70 2.53 -13.75 5.40
N LEU A 71 3.54 -14.28 4.70
CA LEU A 71 3.60 -14.27 3.23
C LEU A 71 2.40 -15.02 2.63
N ALA A 72 2.09 -16.22 3.15
CA ALA A 72 0.93 -16.99 2.71
C ALA A 72 -0.38 -16.25 2.99
N SER A 73 -0.52 -15.66 4.18
CA SER A 73 -1.70 -14.87 4.56
C SER A 73 -1.91 -13.65 3.65
N ASN A 74 -0.83 -12.97 3.24
CA ASN A 74 -0.91 -11.85 2.28
C ASN A 74 -1.40 -12.29 0.90
N ALA A 75 -1.17 -13.55 0.53
CA ALA A 75 -1.71 -14.15 -0.69
C ALA A 75 -3.09 -14.81 -0.49
N ASN A 76 -3.76 -14.52 0.64
CA ASN A 76 -5.08 -15.04 1.04
C ASN A 76 -5.12 -16.58 1.15
N MET A 77 -4.04 -17.20 1.62
CA MET A 77 -3.96 -18.65 1.81
C MET A 77 -3.16 -19.00 3.09
N ASP A 78 -3.23 -20.25 3.53
CA ASP A 78 -2.33 -20.77 4.55
C ASP A 78 -1.02 -21.29 3.97
N LEU A 79 -0.04 -21.54 4.83
CA LEU A 79 1.30 -21.97 4.43
C LEU A 79 1.28 -23.36 3.74
N ALA A 80 0.40 -24.26 4.15
CA ALA A 80 0.27 -25.59 3.55
C ALA A 80 -0.26 -25.49 2.13
N THR A 81 -1.28 -24.66 1.91
CA THR A 81 -1.83 -24.36 0.59
C THR A 81 -0.78 -23.71 -0.31
N LEU A 82 0.00 -22.73 0.19
CA LEU A 82 1.08 -22.12 -0.57
C LEU A 82 2.13 -23.13 -1.00
N LYS A 83 2.55 -24.04 -0.10
CA LYS A 83 3.48 -25.13 -0.44
C LYS A 83 2.94 -26.04 -1.54
N ASN A 84 1.67 -26.43 -1.44
CA ASN A 84 1.02 -27.29 -2.45
C ASN A 84 0.93 -26.60 -3.82
N ILE A 85 0.61 -25.30 -3.85
CA ILE A 85 0.57 -24.51 -5.08
C ILE A 85 1.96 -24.42 -5.70
N CYS A 86 3.01 -24.21 -4.92
CA CYS A 86 4.39 -24.21 -5.43
C CYS A 86 4.72 -25.55 -6.09
N ILE A 87 4.49 -26.67 -5.41
CA ILE A 87 4.76 -28.02 -5.94
C ILE A 87 3.98 -28.27 -7.23
N SER A 88 2.69 -27.95 -7.26
CA SER A 88 1.81 -28.13 -8.44
C SER A 88 2.27 -27.32 -9.65
N ASN A 89 2.94 -26.19 -9.42
CA ASN A 89 3.52 -25.34 -10.48
C ASN A 89 5.00 -25.68 -10.77
N GLY A 90 5.53 -26.77 -10.19
CA GLY A 90 6.91 -27.17 -10.37
C GLY A 90 7.90 -26.14 -9.85
N LEU A 91 7.59 -25.50 -8.73
CA LEU A 91 8.48 -24.61 -7.97
C LEU A 91 8.82 -25.30 -6.64
N ASP A 92 10.09 -25.53 -6.38
CA ASP A 92 10.53 -26.00 -5.07
C ASP A 92 10.29 -24.88 -4.03
N PHE A 93 9.55 -25.20 -2.97
CA PHE A 93 9.23 -24.23 -1.92
C PHE A 93 10.48 -23.74 -1.18
N SER A 94 11.55 -24.53 -1.14
CA SER A 94 12.84 -24.11 -0.56
C SER A 94 13.40 -22.85 -1.21
N ILE A 95 13.04 -22.55 -2.46
CA ILE A 95 13.40 -21.31 -3.14
C ILE A 95 12.75 -20.10 -2.45
N ILE A 96 11.46 -20.19 -2.13
CA ILE A 96 10.75 -19.13 -1.40
C ILE A 96 11.31 -18.99 0.03
N GLU A 97 11.60 -20.12 0.69
CA GLU A 97 12.22 -20.12 2.02
C GLU A 97 13.58 -19.40 1.99
N ASN A 98 14.42 -19.72 1.00
CA ASN A 98 15.72 -19.06 0.85
C ASN A 98 15.58 -17.55 0.51
N GLN A 99 14.63 -17.18 -0.34
CA GLN A 99 14.32 -15.79 -0.63
C GLN A 99 13.97 -15.02 0.65
N MET A 100 13.09 -15.59 1.48
CA MET A 100 12.69 -14.99 2.74
C MET A 100 13.87 -14.91 3.72
N LYS A 101 14.69 -15.96 3.81
CA LYS A 101 15.89 -15.97 4.64
C LYS A 101 16.85 -14.83 4.28
N ILE A 102 17.12 -14.64 2.98
CA ILE A 102 17.98 -13.55 2.51
C ILE A 102 17.39 -12.18 2.89
N GLU A 103 16.08 -11.97 2.76
CA GLU A 103 15.45 -10.71 3.15
C GLU A 103 15.56 -10.46 4.66
N LEU A 104 15.39 -11.47 5.51
CA LEU A 104 15.55 -11.37 6.96
C LEU A 104 16.98 -11.01 7.35
N LEU A 105 17.96 -11.71 6.81
CA LEU A 105 19.39 -11.45 7.05
C LEU A 105 19.79 -10.06 6.55
N TRP A 106 19.28 -9.65 5.39
CA TRP A 106 19.50 -8.30 4.85
C TRP A 106 18.96 -7.21 5.78
N ASN A 107 17.75 -7.37 6.28
CA ASN A 107 17.17 -6.42 7.21
C ASN A 107 17.99 -6.34 8.52
N SER A 108 18.46 -7.47 9.03
CA SER A 108 19.35 -7.54 10.19
C SER A 108 20.68 -6.83 9.93
N LEU A 109 21.27 -7.04 8.76
CA LEU A 109 22.50 -6.35 8.35
C LEU A 109 22.31 -4.83 8.29
N ILE A 110 21.27 -4.38 7.61
CA ILE A 110 20.96 -2.94 7.50
C ILE A 110 20.72 -2.33 8.89
N PHE A 111 19.93 -3.00 9.73
CA PHE A 111 19.71 -2.56 11.10
C PHE A 111 21.03 -2.43 11.86
N HIS A 112 21.91 -3.44 11.81
CA HIS A 112 23.21 -3.42 12.49
C HIS A 112 24.10 -2.27 12.02
N LEU A 113 24.20 -2.04 10.70
CA LEU A 113 25.05 -1.00 10.11
C LEU A 113 24.56 0.43 10.38
N TYR A 114 23.25 0.61 10.50
CA TYR A 114 22.64 1.95 10.52
C TYR A 114 21.96 2.32 11.83
N ARG A 115 21.74 1.39 12.78
CA ARG A 115 21.07 1.68 14.07
C ARG A 115 21.69 2.85 14.84
N ASN A 116 23.02 3.00 14.78
CA ASN A 116 23.75 4.08 15.46
C ASN A 116 23.86 5.37 14.60
N LYS A 117 23.47 5.30 13.32
CA LYS A 117 23.48 6.46 12.40
C LYS A 117 22.13 7.14 12.32
N VAL A 118 21.07 6.46 12.73
CA VAL A 118 19.74 7.04 12.81
C VAL A 118 19.61 7.71 14.17
N SER A 119 19.91 9.00 14.24
CA SER A 119 19.63 9.80 15.42
C SER A 119 18.12 10.08 15.46
N VAL A 120 17.43 9.44 16.40
CA VAL A 120 16.06 9.81 16.71
C VAL A 120 16.12 11.15 17.43
N ASN A 121 15.58 12.21 16.82
CA ASN A 121 15.46 13.51 17.49
C ASN A 121 14.38 13.44 18.56
N LEU A 122 14.77 12.96 19.76
CA LEU A 122 13.84 12.84 20.90
C LEU A 122 13.17 14.17 21.24
N GLY A 123 13.87 15.30 21.03
CA GLY A 123 13.30 16.63 21.26
C GLY A 123 12.16 16.97 20.30
N GLU A 124 12.24 16.55 19.04
CA GLU A 124 11.15 16.71 18.08
C GLU A 124 9.96 15.81 18.41
N ILE A 125 10.23 14.57 18.80
CA ILE A 125 9.18 13.63 19.26
C ILE A 125 8.49 14.15 20.50
N ASP A 126 9.24 14.62 21.50
CA ASP A 126 8.67 15.23 22.72
C ASP A 126 7.86 16.47 22.43
N LYS A 127 8.31 17.31 21.48
CA LYS A 127 7.58 18.48 21.05
C LYS A 127 6.27 18.10 20.35
N GLN A 128 6.29 17.11 19.48
CA GLN A 128 5.08 16.59 18.83
C GLN A 128 4.14 15.89 19.81
N LEU A 129 4.66 15.14 20.78
CA LEU A 129 3.86 14.52 21.83
C LEU A 129 3.18 15.60 22.72
N LYS A 130 3.89 16.65 23.12
CA LYS A 130 3.32 17.77 23.88
C LYS A 130 2.26 18.54 23.09
N LEU A 131 2.47 18.76 21.78
CA LEU A 131 1.48 19.36 20.90
C LEU A 131 0.22 18.50 20.78
N ASN A 132 0.37 17.17 20.73
CA ASN A 132 -0.75 16.23 20.66
C ASN A 132 -1.42 16.00 22.01
N GLN A 133 -0.69 16.05 23.15
CA GLN A 133 -1.26 15.95 24.49
C GLN A 133 -2.13 17.17 24.86
N ASN A 134 -1.84 18.33 24.28
CA ASN A 134 -2.65 19.55 24.47
C ASN A 134 -3.94 19.55 23.63
N LYS A 135 -4.08 18.66 22.66
CA LYS A 135 -5.32 18.40 21.93
C LYS A 135 -6.12 17.31 22.66
N LYS A 136 -6.83 17.70 23.73
CA LYS A 136 -7.69 16.77 24.48
C LYS A 136 -8.97 16.37 23.75
N GLU A 137 -9.31 17.07 22.68
CA GLU A 137 -10.51 16.81 21.89
C GLU A 137 -10.13 16.73 20.41
N PHE A 138 -10.52 15.67 19.75
CA PHE A 138 -10.40 15.52 18.31
C PHE A 138 -11.80 15.57 17.73
N ASN A 139 -11.98 16.40 16.71
CA ASN A 139 -13.23 16.40 15.98
C ASN A 139 -13.30 15.15 15.07
N GLU A 140 -14.46 14.53 15.06
CA GLU A 140 -14.82 13.53 14.08
C GLU A 140 -15.94 14.07 13.21
N TYR A 141 -15.81 13.84 11.91
CA TYR A 141 -16.77 14.31 10.92
C TYR A 141 -17.43 13.10 10.25
N LEU A 142 -18.76 13.08 10.25
CA LEU A 142 -19.52 12.19 9.39
C LEU A 142 -19.58 12.83 8.00
N ILE A 143 -18.88 12.24 7.04
CA ILE A 143 -18.65 12.85 5.74
C ILE A 143 -19.28 12.02 4.64
N SER A 144 -19.87 12.71 3.68
CA SER A 144 -20.25 12.12 2.39
C SER A 144 -19.64 12.93 1.25
N GLU A 145 -19.30 12.26 0.15
CA GLU A 145 -18.64 12.89 -1.00
C GLU A 145 -19.36 12.62 -2.32
N ILE A 146 -19.22 13.55 -3.24
CA ILE A 146 -19.53 13.37 -4.67
C ILE A 146 -18.27 13.75 -5.45
N VAL A 147 -17.61 12.77 -6.04
CA VAL A 147 -16.42 12.98 -6.87
C VAL A 147 -16.84 12.95 -8.33
N VAL A 148 -16.53 14.01 -9.08
CA VAL A 148 -16.83 14.11 -10.50
C VAL A 148 -15.56 14.36 -11.30
N LYS A 149 -15.58 14.02 -12.60
CA LYS A 149 -14.45 14.32 -13.48
C LYS A 149 -14.23 15.83 -13.55
N ALA A 150 -12.97 16.24 -13.57
CA ALA A 150 -12.61 17.63 -13.77
C ALA A 150 -13.13 18.11 -15.14
N VAL A 151 -13.68 19.32 -15.16
CA VAL A 151 -14.11 20.03 -16.36
C VAL A 151 -13.29 21.29 -16.57
N GLU A 152 -13.39 21.87 -17.73
CA GLU A 152 -12.77 23.16 -18.04
C GLU A 152 -13.29 24.26 -17.09
N LYS A 153 -12.44 25.22 -16.77
CA LYS A 153 -12.68 26.22 -15.73
C LYS A 153 -13.96 27.05 -15.97
N ASP A 154 -14.28 27.31 -17.21
CA ASP A 154 -15.50 28.01 -17.64
C ASP A 154 -16.80 27.23 -17.41
N LYS A 155 -16.72 25.89 -17.40
CA LYS A 155 -17.87 24.99 -17.18
C LYS A 155 -18.05 24.60 -15.71
N LEU A 156 -17.04 24.87 -14.85
CA LEU A 156 -17.03 24.43 -13.48
C LEU A 156 -18.19 25.02 -12.64
N GLU A 157 -18.43 26.31 -12.75
CA GLU A 157 -19.51 26.99 -12.00
C GLU A 157 -20.89 26.45 -12.38
N SER A 158 -21.11 26.26 -13.68
CA SER A 158 -22.37 25.70 -14.19
C SER A 158 -22.59 24.28 -13.66
N MET A 159 -21.55 23.44 -13.71
CA MET A 159 -21.62 22.07 -13.21
C MET A 159 -21.92 22.02 -11.71
N ILE A 160 -21.27 22.88 -10.92
CA ILE A 160 -21.51 22.95 -9.45
C ILE A 160 -22.97 23.35 -9.16
N LYS A 161 -23.49 24.33 -9.92
CA LYS A 161 -24.87 24.80 -9.78
C LYS A 161 -25.88 23.68 -10.13
N ASP A 162 -25.62 22.94 -11.19
CA ASP A 162 -26.45 21.82 -11.60
C ASP A 162 -26.45 20.68 -10.57
N ILE A 163 -25.29 20.34 -10.02
CA ILE A 163 -25.17 19.32 -8.95
C ILE A 163 -25.94 19.77 -7.71
N LYS A 164 -25.79 21.02 -7.26
CA LYS A 164 -26.51 21.57 -6.10
C LYS A 164 -28.02 21.48 -6.32
N LYS A 165 -28.51 21.89 -7.48
CA LYS A 165 -29.95 21.82 -7.83
C LYS A 165 -30.46 20.38 -7.82
N LYS A 166 -29.69 19.42 -8.32
CA LYS A 166 -30.04 18.00 -8.27
C LYS A 166 -30.11 17.49 -6.85
N ILE A 167 -29.14 17.90 -5.98
CA ILE A 167 -29.13 17.51 -4.56
C ILE A 167 -30.38 18.05 -3.84
N GLU A 168 -30.82 19.26 -4.13
CA GLU A 168 -32.04 19.85 -3.56
C GLU A 168 -33.30 19.05 -3.96
N ILE A 169 -33.35 18.51 -5.18
CA ILE A 169 -34.52 17.79 -5.71
C ILE A 169 -34.49 16.32 -5.31
N GLU A 170 -33.37 15.64 -5.46
CA GLU A 170 -33.24 14.18 -5.36
C GLU A 170 -32.58 13.72 -4.07
N GLY A 171 -31.97 14.63 -3.32
CA GLY A 171 -31.14 14.32 -2.14
C GLY A 171 -29.72 13.92 -2.48
N PHE A 172 -28.79 14.18 -1.55
CA PHE A 172 -27.35 13.97 -1.75
C PHE A 172 -27.01 12.52 -2.11
N LYS A 173 -27.57 11.55 -1.39
CA LYS A 173 -27.32 10.12 -1.59
C LYS A 173 -27.63 9.66 -3.02
N ASN A 174 -28.78 10.05 -3.54
CA ASN A 174 -29.19 9.65 -4.89
C ASN A 174 -28.32 10.29 -5.97
N VAL A 175 -27.93 11.55 -5.77
CA VAL A 175 -27.04 12.27 -6.69
C VAL A 175 -25.62 11.66 -6.65
N ALA A 176 -25.12 11.28 -5.47
CA ALA A 176 -23.86 10.59 -5.33
C ALA A 176 -23.86 9.25 -6.10
N MET A 177 -24.90 8.43 -5.93
CA MET A 177 -25.05 7.16 -6.66
C MET A 177 -25.09 7.34 -8.18
N LYS A 178 -25.64 8.45 -8.68
CA LYS A 178 -25.80 8.71 -10.13
C LYS A 178 -24.57 9.36 -10.77
N LEU A 179 -23.89 10.24 -10.06
CA LEU A 179 -22.87 11.13 -10.65
C LEU A 179 -21.46 10.93 -10.12
N SER A 180 -21.29 10.36 -8.92
CA SER A 180 -19.97 10.17 -8.34
C SER A 180 -19.20 9.05 -9.03
N ILE A 181 -17.94 9.32 -9.33
CA ILE A 181 -16.99 8.32 -9.87
C ILE A 181 -16.16 7.65 -8.76
N SER A 182 -16.42 7.97 -7.49
CA SER A 182 -15.78 7.36 -6.33
C SER A 182 -16.38 5.99 -6.03
N GLU A 183 -15.61 5.11 -5.39
CA GLU A 183 -16.09 3.83 -4.88
C GLU A 183 -17.23 3.99 -3.85
N SER A 184 -17.22 5.11 -3.10
CA SER A 184 -18.28 5.47 -2.17
C SER A 184 -19.65 5.72 -2.83
N ALA A 185 -19.71 5.91 -4.15
CA ALA A 185 -20.94 6.17 -4.90
C ALA A 185 -22.02 5.11 -4.62
N MET A 186 -21.64 3.83 -4.56
CA MET A 186 -22.57 2.72 -4.29
C MET A 186 -23.22 2.82 -2.90
N SER A 187 -22.55 3.45 -1.93
CA SER A 187 -23.07 3.73 -0.59
C SER A 187 -23.69 5.13 -0.48
N GLY A 188 -24.00 5.78 -1.62
CA GLY A 188 -24.54 7.15 -1.64
C GLY A 188 -23.52 8.21 -1.26
N GLY A 189 -22.24 7.94 -1.47
CA GLY A 189 -21.13 8.83 -1.16
C GLY A 189 -20.68 8.79 0.29
N ASP A 190 -21.22 7.92 1.13
CA ASP A 190 -20.93 7.87 2.57
C ASP A 190 -19.51 7.33 2.83
N LEU A 191 -18.70 8.11 3.55
CA LEU A 191 -17.35 7.76 4.01
C LEU A 191 -17.33 7.39 5.50
N GLY A 192 -18.46 7.48 6.19
CA GLY A 192 -18.56 7.27 7.63
C GLY A 192 -17.88 8.35 8.47
N TRP A 193 -17.60 8.01 9.73
CA TRP A 193 -16.92 8.88 10.67
C TRP A 193 -15.40 8.91 10.42
N LEU A 194 -14.88 10.09 10.13
CA LEU A 194 -13.45 10.32 9.91
C LEU A 194 -12.89 11.27 10.96
N ASN A 195 -11.82 10.83 11.63
CA ASN A 195 -11.10 11.65 12.59
C ASN A 195 -10.32 12.75 11.87
N GLU A 196 -10.34 13.99 12.40
CA GLU A 196 -9.69 15.15 11.78
C GLU A 196 -8.19 14.94 11.50
N ASN A 197 -7.51 14.13 12.30
CA ASN A 197 -6.08 13.84 12.12
C ASN A 197 -5.78 12.93 10.94
N LYS A 198 -6.79 12.19 10.44
CA LYS A 198 -6.68 11.36 9.23
C LYS A 198 -6.94 12.16 7.95
N LEU A 199 -7.42 13.38 8.08
CA LEU A 199 -7.73 14.26 6.96
C LEU A 199 -6.51 15.11 6.59
N ALA A 200 -6.23 15.22 5.28
CA ALA A 200 -5.25 16.19 4.81
C ALA A 200 -5.68 17.62 5.21
N GLU A 201 -4.73 18.50 5.47
CA GLU A 201 -4.95 19.85 6.00
C GLU A 201 -5.99 20.64 5.18
N LYS A 202 -5.95 20.53 3.86
CA LYS A 202 -6.91 21.17 2.95
C LYS A 202 -8.36 20.76 3.23
N PHE A 203 -8.60 19.46 3.47
CA PHE A 203 -9.94 18.96 3.80
C PHE A 203 -10.38 19.40 5.18
N ARG A 204 -9.48 19.33 6.16
CA ARG A 204 -9.75 19.74 7.53
C ARG A 204 -10.19 21.19 7.62
N LEU A 205 -9.49 22.11 6.93
CA LEU A 205 -9.85 23.54 6.89
C LEU A 205 -11.21 23.79 6.25
N ILE A 206 -11.57 23.03 5.20
CA ILE A 206 -12.85 23.20 4.54
C ILE A 206 -13.99 22.66 5.40
N LEU A 207 -13.80 21.47 5.99
CA LEU A 207 -14.82 20.85 6.84
C LEU A 207 -15.10 21.64 8.10
N SER A 208 -14.05 22.16 8.78
CA SER A 208 -14.21 23.00 9.97
C SER A 208 -15.01 24.28 9.71
N ASN A 209 -15.01 24.78 8.46
CA ASN A 209 -15.74 25.98 8.04
C ASN A 209 -17.08 25.67 7.35
N THR A 210 -17.45 24.39 7.25
CA THR A 210 -18.71 23.98 6.62
C THR A 210 -19.73 23.65 7.71
N PRO A 211 -20.89 24.31 7.73
CA PRO A 211 -21.95 23.98 8.70
C PRO A 211 -22.42 22.52 8.51
N ILE A 212 -22.78 21.88 9.63
CA ILE A 212 -23.29 20.51 9.62
C ILE A 212 -24.55 20.43 8.75
N GLY A 213 -24.63 19.40 7.92
CA GLY A 213 -25.73 19.20 6.97
C GLY A 213 -25.67 20.08 5.72
N SER A 214 -24.60 20.86 5.55
CA SER A 214 -24.41 21.73 4.39
C SER A 214 -23.38 21.15 3.41
N LEU A 215 -23.42 21.64 2.16
CA LEU A 215 -22.43 21.32 1.15
C LEU A 215 -21.20 22.21 1.31
N SER A 216 -20.03 21.61 1.31
CA SER A 216 -18.77 22.34 1.30
C SER A 216 -18.53 23.07 -0.03
N LYS A 217 -17.51 23.94 -0.06
CA LYS A 217 -16.95 24.42 -1.31
C LYS A 217 -16.31 23.24 -2.06
N PRO A 218 -16.36 23.22 -3.40
CA PRO A 218 -15.70 22.20 -4.20
C PRO A 218 -14.21 22.13 -3.94
N ILE A 219 -13.67 20.92 -3.91
CA ILE A 219 -12.25 20.67 -3.66
C ILE A 219 -11.63 20.07 -4.90
N LEU A 220 -10.65 20.76 -5.48
CA LEU A 220 -9.89 20.22 -6.59
C LEU A 220 -8.92 19.15 -6.06
N LEU A 221 -9.07 17.91 -6.55
CA LEU A 221 -8.16 16.81 -6.29
C LEU A 221 -7.08 16.82 -7.38
N ASN A 222 -5.83 17.03 -7.00
CA ASN A 222 -4.71 16.82 -7.91
C ASN A 222 -4.49 15.31 -8.02
N LYS A 223 -4.36 14.83 -9.26
CA LYS A 223 -3.90 13.46 -9.53
C LYS A 223 -2.44 13.32 -9.17
#